data_cab823350a303eea14b228693ae60ada
#
_entry.id   cab823350a303eea14b228693ae60ada
#
_cell.length_a   1.000
_cell.length_b   1.000
_cell.length_c   1.000
_cell.angle_alpha   90.00
_cell.angle_beta   90.00
_cell.angle_gamma   90.00
#
_symmetry.space_group_name_H-M   'P 1'
#
loop_
_entity.id
_entity.type
_entity.pdbx_description
1 polymer ?
#
loop_
_entity_poly.entity_id
_entity_poly.type
_entity_poly.pdbx_seq_one_letter_code
_entity_poly.pdbx_strand_id
1 'polypeptide(L)'
;MTEENHNQALELLRDIEARCRAHAHELPRQIEAKEDWMGIGFRLGKLRLVAPLDHVVEILTYPGMAKVPGSKNWVRGIANVRGNLLPIMDLQGYLHGQGGVPNRQSRVLVVNHKGVFSGLVVDEILGLKHFSPEQRTDKLPTADATLASYLQFGFFIGDEHWGVFNMRQLAETPQFLQAAI
;
A
#
# COMPACT_ATOMS: atom_id res chain seq x y z
N MET A 1 0.58 -10.05 -67.98
CA MET A 1 1.32 -10.84 -66.95
C MET A 1 1.21 -10.30 -65.51
N THR A 2 0.38 -9.30 -65.22
CA THR A 2 0.30 -8.68 -63.89
C THR A 2 -1.03 -8.94 -63.15
N GLU A 3 -2.11 -9.23 -63.85
CA GLU A 3 -3.40 -9.50 -63.20
C GLU A 3 -3.57 -10.94 -62.68
N GLU A 4 -3.01 -11.93 -63.37
CA GLU A 4 -3.05 -13.32 -62.92
C GLU A 4 -2.25 -13.54 -61.62
N ASN A 5 -1.09 -12.90 -61.46
CA ASN A 5 -0.30 -12.97 -60.24
C ASN A 5 -1.01 -12.29 -59.04
N HIS A 6 -1.80 -11.25 -59.28
CA HIS A 6 -2.52 -10.55 -58.23
C HIS A 6 -3.71 -11.39 -57.70
N ASN A 7 -4.41 -12.09 -58.60
CA ASN A 7 -5.49 -12.99 -58.20
C ASN A 7 -4.99 -14.21 -57.45
N GLN A 8 -3.85 -14.81 -57.86
CA GLN A 8 -3.26 -15.92 -57.12
C GLN A 8 -2.81 -15.52 -55.70
N ALA A 9 -2.26 -14.32 -55.52
CA ALA A 9 -1.88 -13.82 -54.22
C ALA A 9 -3.10 -13.61 -53.29
N LEU A 10 -4.19 -13.11 -53.83
CA LEU A 10 -5.45 -12.92 -53.07
C LEU A 10 -6.08 -14.26 -52.67
N GLU A 11 -6.06 -15.25 -53.53
CA GLU A 11 -6.54 -16.60 -53.21
C GLU A 11 -5.71 -17.26 -52.13
N LEU A 12 -4.37 -17.14 -52.21
CA LEU A 12 -3.48 -17.65 -51.18
C LEU A 12 -3.71 -17.00 -49.81
N LEU A 13 -3.92 -15.68 -49.77
CA LEU A 13 -4.22 -14.96 -48.53
C LEU A 13 -5.56 -15.40 -47.94
N ARG A 14 -6.61 -15.62 -48.74
CA ARG A 14 -7.89 -16.14 -48.30
C ARG A 14 -7.80 -17.56 -47.75
N ASP A 15 -7.01 -18.42 -48.37
CA ASP A 15 -6.76 -19.79 -47.87
C ASP A 15 -6.02 -19.78 -46.53
N ILE A 16 -5.00 -18.93 -46.37
CA ILE A 16 -4.29 -18.74 -45.12
C ILE A 16 -5.25 -18.21 -44.04
N GLU A 17 -6.07 -17.22 -44.34
CA GLU A 17 -7.06 -16.69 -43.43
C GLU A 17 -8.05 -17.76 -42.98
N ALA A 18 -8.57 -18.55 -43.90
CA ALA A 18 -9.49 -19.64 -43.59
C ALA A 18 -8.86 -20.70 -42.68
N ARG A 19 -7.59 -21.05 -42.93
CA ARG A 19 -6.82 -22.00 -42.09
C ARG A 19 -6.54 -21.41 -40.72
N CYS A 20 -6.19 -20.12 -40.62
CA CYS A 20 -6.00 -19.44 -39.34
C CYS A 20 -7.28 -19.43 -38.52
N ARG A 21 -8.43 -19.15 -39.15
CA ARG A 21 -9.73 -19.18 -38.47
C ARG A 21 -10.14 -20.59 -38.02
N ALA A 22 -9.86 -21.61 -38.83
CA ALA A 22 -10.19 -23.00 -38.51
C ALA A 22 -9.32 -23.56 -37.35
N HIS A 23 -8.11 -23.02 -37.16
CA HIS A 23 -7.17 -23.43 -36.12
C HIS A 23 -7.04 -22.37 -35.00
N ALA A 24 -7.79 -21.29 -35.09
CA ALA A 24 -7.84 -20.32 -34.02
C ALA A 24 -8.40 -21.00 -32.76
N HIS A 25 -7.53 -21.26 -31.80
CA HIS A 25 -7.97 -21.61 -30.46
C HIS A 25 -8.78 -20.43 -29.93
N GLU A 26 -9.92 -20.72 -29.33
CA GLU A 26 -10.67 -19.70 -28.61
C GLU A 26 -9.70 -18.95 -27.69
N LEU A 27 -9.69 -17.61 -27.78
CA LEU A 27 -8.95 -16.79 -26.83
C LEU A 27 -9.30 -17.30 -25.43
N PRO A 28 -8.32 -17.48 -24.54
CA PRO A 28 -8.61 -17.86 -23.16
C PRO A 28 -9.73 -16.97 -22.68
N ARG A 29 -10.85 -17.56 -22.23
CA ARG A 29 -11.91 -16.78 -21.60
C ARG A 29 -11.22 -15.92 -20.56
N GLN A 30 -11.35 -14.62 -20.66
CA GLN A 30 -11.04 -13.73 -19.55
C GLN A 30 -11.90 -14.25 -18.39
N ILE A 31 -11.30 -15.10 -17.56
CA ILE A 31 -11.82 -15.29 -16.21
C ILE A 31 -11.78 -13.87 -15.67
N GLU A 32 -12.94 -13.31 -15.37
CA GLU A 32 -13.02 -12.06 -14.60
C GLU A 32 -12.13 -12.28 -13.39
N ALA A 33 -10.89 -11.84 -13.47
CA ALA A 33 -9.97 -11.88 -12.35
C ALA A 33 -10.64 -10.98 -11.32
N LYS A 34 -11.25 -11.59 -10.30
CA LYS A 34 -11.67 -10.84 -9.12
C LYS A 34 -10.46 -10.03 -8.73
N GLU A 35 -10.58 -8.72 -8.80
CA GLU A 35 -9.47 -7.84 -8.55
C GLU A 35 -8.96 -8.08 -7.12
N ASP A 36 -7.81 -8.73 -7.02
CA ASP A 36 -7.14 -8.92 -5.74
C ASP A 36 -6.76 -7.56 -5.17
N TRP A 37 -7.10 -7.35 -3.92
CA TRP A 37 -6.70 -6.15 -3.22
C TRP A 37 -5.23 -6.25 -2.79
N MET A 38 -4.45 -5.21 -3.03
CA MET A 38 -3.02 -5.19 -2.74
C MET A 38 -2.65 -4.04 -1.82
N GLY A 39 -1.70 -4.30 -0.91
CA GLY A 39 -1.18 -3.27 -0.03
C GLY A 39 0.15 -3.64 0.61
N ILE A 40 0.74 -2.67 1.29
CA ILE A 40 1.99 -2.84 2.02
C ILE A 40 1.65 -3.31 3.43
N GLY A 41 2.01 -4.56 3.74
CA GLY A 41 1.88 -5.13 5.06
C GLY A 41 2.94 -4.58 6.02
N PHE A 42 2.52 -4.22 7.23
CA PHE A 42 3.41 -3.77 8.29
C PHE A 42 2.92 -4.22 9.66
N ARG A 43 3.82 -4.23 10.63
CA ARG A 43 3.51 -4.56 12.02
C ARG A 43 3.51 -3.30 12.88
N LEU A 44 2.54 -3.22 13.79
CA LEU A 44 2.44 -2.21 14.82
C LEU A 44 2.11 -2.89 16.16
N GLY A 45 3.09 -3.01 17.04
CA GLY A 45 2.98 -3.84 18.23
C GLY A 45 2.74 -5.30 17.88
N LYS A 46 1.60 -5.84 18.31
CA LYS A 46 1.17 -7.22 18.02
C LYS A 46 0.27 -7.32 16.79
N LEU A 47 -0.11 -6.21 16.21
CA LEU A 47 -1.10 -6.16 15.13
C LEU A 47 -0.43 -6.20 13.77
N ARG A 48 -1.05 -6.92 12.84
CA ARG A 48 -0.73 -6.89 11.43
C ARG A 48 -1.67 -5.95 10.71
N LEU A 49 -1.11 -4.96 10.08
CA LEU A 49 -1.83 -3.93 9.36
C LEU A 49 -1.38 -3.91 7.91
N VAL A 50 -2.21 -3.38 7.06
CA VAL A 50 -1.89 -3.21 5.65
C VAL A 50 -2.36 -1.83 5.19
N ALA A 51 -1.49 -1.11 4.49
CA ALA A 51 -1.80 0.17 3.86
C ALA A 51 -2.04 -0.02 2.37
N PRO A 52 -3.06 0.62 1.77
CA PRO A 52 -3.21 0.67 0.33
C PRO A 52 -1.92 1.17 -0.34
N LEU A 53 -1.55 0.60 -1.50
CA LEU A 53 -0.31 0.96 -2.20
C LEU A 53 -0.23 2.45 -2.54
N ASP A 54 -1.35 3.03 -2.93
CA ASP A 54 -1.46 4.44 -3.31
C ASP A 54 -1.42 5.42 -2.12
N HIS A 55 -1.38 4.91 -0.88
CA HIS A 55 -1.20 5.72 0.33
C HIS A 55 0.27 5.87 0.73
N VAL A 56 1.17 5.02 0.21
CA VAL A 56 2.58 5.00 0.59
C VAL A 56 3.46 5.40 -0.59
N VAL A 57 4.20 6.47 -0.43
CA VAL A 57 5.09 6.99 -1.48
C VAL A 57 6.41 6.23 -1.51
N GLU A 58 6.96 5.94 -0.33
CA GLU A 58 8.27 5.32 -0.16
C GLU A 58 8.36 4.61 1.19
N ILE A 59 9.26 3.63 1.27
CA ILE A 59 9.62 2.94 2.52
C ILE A 59 11.09 3.21 2.78
N LEU A 60 11.39 3.76 3.95
CA LEU A 60 12.76 4.09 4.36
C LEU A 60 13.23 3.22 5.52
N THR A 61 14.52 2.98 5.58
CA THR A 61 15.15 2.56 6.85
C THR A 61 15.04 3.70 7.85
N TYR A 62 15.04 3.38 9.14
CA TYR A 62 14.96 4.40 10.19
C TYR A 62 16.13 5.39 10.08
N PRO A 63 15.87 6.68 9.74
CA PRO A 63 16.94 7.63 9.43
C PRO A 63 17.51 8.28 10.68
N GLY A 64 18.70 8.86 10.55
CA GLY A 64 19.16 9.88 11.48
C GLY A 64 18.30 11.13 11.38
N MET A 65 17.96 11.74 12.52
CA MET A 65 17.07 12.90 12.55
C MET A 65 17.44 13.91 13.62
N ALA A 66 17.09 15.16 13.41
CA ALA A 66 17.17 16.22 14.41
C ALA A 66 15.89 16.29 15.24
N LYS A 67 16.01 16.37 16.57
CA LYS A 67 14.86 16.57 17.45
C LYS A 67 14.30 17.99 17.29
N VAL A 68 12.98 18.11 17.36
CA VAL A 68 12.27 19.39 17.32
C VAL A 68 11.87 19.77 18.75
N PRO A 69 12.45 20.82 19.35
CA PRO A 69 12.02 21.33 20.66
C PRO A 69 10.56 21.75 20.64
N GLY A 70 9.82 21.52 21.75
CA GLY A 70 8.41 21.89 21.85
C GLY A 70 7.48 21.07 20.95
N SER A 71 7.91 19.87 20.52
CA SER A 71 7.05 18.96 19.78
C SER A 71 6.40 17.93 20.69
N LYS A 72 5.27 17.37 20.23
CA LYS A 72 4.56 16.29 20.92
C LYS A 72 5.44 15.03 21.04
N ASN A 73 5.16 14.20 22.06
CA ASN A 73 5.97 13.00 22.38
C ASN A 73 6.06 11.98 21.25
N TRP A 74 5.09 11.94 20.36
CA TRP A 74 5.07 11.05 19.19
C TRP A 74 5.81 11.63 17.98
N VAL A 75 6.28 12.88 18.03
CA VAL A 75 7.17 13.46 17.02
C VAL A 75 8.61 13.03 17.31
N ARG A 76 9.20 12.24 16.45
CA ARG A 76 10.59 11.76 16.60
C ARG A 76 11.61 12.80 16.20
N GLY A 77 11.28 13.64 15.23
CA GLY A 77 12.16 14.68 14.72
C GLY A 77 11.95 14.97 13.25
N ILE A 78 12.95 15.61 12.63
CA ILE A 78 12.98 15.87 11.19
C ILE A 78 14.22 15.20 10.60
N ALA A 79 14.02 14.42 9.56
CA ALA A 79 15.09 13.79 8.78
C ALA A 79 15.28 14.52 7.44
N ASN A 80 16.51 14.53 6.94
CA ASN A 80 16.77 14.94 5.55
C ASN A 80 16.75 13.67 4.68
N VAL A 81 15.77 13.60 3.79
CA VAL A 81 15.63 12.52 2.83
C VAL A 81 15.76 13.07 1.42
N ARG A 82 16.88 12.79 0.76
CA ARG A 82 17.19 13.25 -0.60
C ARG A 82 17.05 14.77 -0.79
N GLY A 83 17.46 15.54 0.22
CA GLY A 83 17.37 17.01 0.19
C GLY A 83 16.04 17.58 0.68
N ASN A 84 15.05 16.75 0.96
CA ASN A 84 13.76 17.18 1.50
C ASN A 84 13.70 16.94 3.02
N LEU A 85 13.16 17.91 3.74
CA LEU A 85 12.91 17.77 5.17
C LEU A 85 11.62 16.97 5.39
N LEU A 86 11.77 15.81 6.00
CA LEU A 86 10.67 14.89 6.30
C LEU A 86 10.44 14.83 7.82
N PRO A 87 9.31 15.34 8.32
CA PRO A 87 8.90 15.10 9.71
C PRO A 87 8.67 13.61 9.94
N ILE A 88 9.25 13.07 11.01
CA ILE A 88 9.14 11.66 11.37
C ILE A 88 8.28 11.53 12.61
N MET A 89 7.19 10.78 12.47
CA MET A 89 6.17 10.56 13.49
C MET A 89 6.19 9.10 13.95
N ASP A 90 6.10 8.87 15.23
CA ASP A 90 5.92 7.54 15.80
C ASP A 90 4.44 7.17 15.78
N LEU A 91 4.06 6.24 14.92
CA LEU A 91 2.66 5.83 14.77
C LEU A 91 2.12 5.19 16.06
N GLN A 92 2.91 4.36 16.72
CA GLN A 92 2.53 3.74 17.99
C GLN A 92 2.41 4.79 19.11
N GLY A 93 3.37 5.72 19.16
CA GLY A 93 3.36 6.84 20.11
C GLY A 93 2.14 7.75 19.92
N TYR A 94 1.75 8.01 18.69
CA TYR A 94 0.56 8.78 18.39
C TYR A 94 -0.73 8.08 18.82
N LEU A 95 -0.87 6.79 18.51
CA LEU A 95 -2.10 6.03 18.78
C LEU A 95 -2.28 5.67 20.27
N HIS A 96 -1.20 5.34 20.95
CA HIS A 96 -1.25 4.79 22.32
C HIS A 96 -0.57 5.68 23.37
N GLY A 97 -0.02 6.84 22.97
CA GLY A 97 0.69 7.76 23.89
C GLY A 97 2.09 7.30 24.29
N GLN A 98 2.45 6.07 24.03
CA GLN A 98 3.76 5.50 24.33
C GLN A 98 4.39 4.95 23.06
N GLY A 99 5.47 5.61 22.61
CA GLY A 99 6.19 5.19 21.43
C GLY A 99 7.05 3.95 21.67
N GLY A 100 7.20 3.11 20.65
CA GLY A 100 8.13 2.01 20.67
C GLY A 100 9.60 2.49 20.65
N VAL A 101 10.53 1.63 21.07
CA VAL A 101 11.96 1.85 20.84
C VAL A 101 12.31 1.32 19.45
N PRO A 102 12.69 2.20 18.52
CA PRO A 102 13.06 1.77 17.18
C PRO A 102 14.23 0.78 17.21
N ASN A 103 14.17 -0.24 16.37
CA ASN A 103 15.19 -1.26 16.24
C ASN A 103 15.61 -1.44 14.76
N ARG A 104 16.45 -2.43 14.46
CA ARG A 104 16.93 -2.68 13.09
C ARG A 104 15.85 -3.05 12.08
N GLN A 105 14.72 -3.55 12.54
CA GLN A 105 13.58 -3.92 11.70
C GLN A 105 12.65 -2.73 11.44
N SER A 106 12.71 -1.70 12.31
CA SER A 106 11.85 -0.51 12.19
C SER A 106 12.06 0.18 10.85
N ARG A 107 10.96 0.60 10.26
CA ARG A 107 10.90 1.29 8.96
C ARG A 107 10.06 2.54 9.08
N VAL A 108 10.20 3.41 8.08
CA VAL A 108 9.41 4.62 7.95
C VAL A 108 8.60 4.51 6.67
N LEU A 109 7.27 4.53 6.80
CA LEU A 109 6.34 4.67 5.67
C LEU A 109 6.16 6.15 5.37
N VAL A 110 6.56 6.57 4.17
CA VAL A 110 6.40 7.96 3.73
C VAL A 110 5.02 8.14 3.12
N VAL A 111 4.28 9.09 3.64
CA VAL A 111 2.93 9.45 3.20
C VAL A 111 2.96 10.86 2.62
N ASN A 112 2.29 11.05 1.50
CA ASN A 112 2.05 12.38 0.92
C ASN A 112 0.56 12.51 0.56
N HIS A 113 -0.17 13.28 1.34
CA HIS A 113 -1.59 13.48 1.12
C HIS A 113 -2.00 14.92 1.40
N LYS A 114 -2.61 15.60 0.43
CA LYS A 114 -3.09 17.01 0.54
C LYS A 114 -2.06 17.98 1.12
N GLY A 115 -0.78 17.82 0.73
CA GLY A 115 0.31 18.66 1.21
C GLY A 115 0.91 18.23 2.56
N VAL A 116 0.37 17.20 3.20
CA VAL A 116 0.97 16.56 4.39
C VAL A 116 1.99 15.55 3.93
N PHE A 117 3.27 15.92 4.06
CA PHE A 117 4.41 15.06 3.75
C PHE A 117 5.07 14.64 5.06
N SER A 118 4.94 13.37 5.44
CA SER A 118 5.43 12.85 6.72
C SER A 118 5.85 11.40 6.63
N GLY A 119 6.75 11.01 7.52
CA GLY A 119 7.19 9.63 7.70
C GLY A 119 6.59 9.02 8.96
N LEU A 120 5.96 7.87 8.84
CA LEU A 120 5.35 7.12 9.94
C LEU A 120 6.26 5.95 10.33
N VAL A 121 6.77 5.97 11.56
CA VAL A 121 7.57 4.86 12.10
C VAL A 121 6.67 3.68 12.41
N VAL A 122 7.02 2.52 11.87
CA VAL A 122 6.39 1.23 12.14
C VAL A 122 7.44 0.22 12.59
N ASP A 123 7.02 -0.85 13.27
CA ASP A 123 7.95 -1.81 13.83
C ASP A 123 8.68 -2.63 12.77
N GLU A 124 7.95 -2.99 11.70
CA GLU A 124 8.48 -3.86 10.64
C GLU A 124 7.60 -3.77 9.39
N ILE A 125 8.21 -3.93 8.20
CA ILE A 125 7.50 -4.12 6.95
C ILE A 125 7.41 -5.63 6.66
N LEU A 126 6.19 -6.09 6.41
CA LEU A 126 5.86 -7.49 6.13
C LEU A 126 5.72 -7.77 4.62
N GLY A 127 6.14 -6.80 3.79
CA GLY A 127 6.14 -6.91 2.33
C GLY A 127 4.79 -6.58 1.68
N LEU A 128 4.74 -6.77 0.37
CA LEU A 128 3.51 -6.64 -0.41
C LEU A 128 2.57 -7.81 -0.08
N LYS A 129 1.32 -7.49 0.20
CA LYS A 129 0.27 -8.46 0.49
C LYS A 129 -0.82 -8.40 -0.58
N HIS A 130 -1.29 -9.59 -0.96
CA HIS A 130 -2.40 -9.79 -1.88
C HIS A 130 -3.53 -10.45 -1.11
N PHE A 131 -4.73 -9.94 -1.29
CA PHE A 131 -5.93 -10.46 -0.62
C PHE A 131 -7.02 -10.65 -1.65
N SER A 132 -7.61 -11.84 -1.68
CA SER A 132 -8.78 -12.08 -2.50
C SER A 132 -10.05 -11.52 -1.82
N PRO A 133 -11.09 -11.18 -2.59
CA PRO A 133 -12.33 -10.63 -2.04
C PRO A 133 -12.99 -11.51 -0.97
N GLU A 134 -12.82 -12.82 -1.04
CA GLU A 134 -13.36 -13.79 -0.07
C GLU A 134 -12.71 -13.68 1.32
N GLN A 135 -11.49 -13.13 1.40
CA GLN A 135 -10.75 -12.97 2.64
C GLN A 135 -11.17 -11.71 3.40
N ARG A 136 -11.97 -10.85 2.77
CA ARG A 136 -12.42 -9.59 3.37
C ARG A 136 -13.36 -9.84 4.54
N THR A 137 -13.21 -9.04 5.59
CA THR A 137 -14.05 -9.05 6.78
C THR A 137 -14.26 -7.63 7.30
N ASP A 138 -15.43 -7.38 7.89
CA ASP A 138 -15.71 -6.12 8.59
C ASP A 138 -15.26 -6.17 10.07
N LYS A 139 -14.81 -7.34 10.54
CA LYS A 139 -14.16 -7.44 11.85
C LYS A 139 -12.81 -6.73 11.81
N LEU A 140 -12.55 -5.90 12.82
CA LEU A 140 -11.27 -5.24 12.98
C LEU A 140 -10.35 -6.05 13.90
N PRO A 141 -9.01 -6.05 13.68
CA PRO A 141 -8.06 -6.84 14.47
C PRO A 141 -7.81 -6.27 15.88
N THR A 142 -8.52 -5.23 16.27
CA THR A 142 -8.31 -4.53 17.54
C THR A 142 -9.63 -4.10 18.16
N ALA A 143 -9.65 -4.06 19.50
CA ALA A 143 -10.70 -3.43 20.30
C ALA A 143 -10.35 -1.98 20.70
N ASP A 144 -9.12 -1.51 20.38
CA ASP A 144 -8.70 -0.14 20.64
C ASP A 144 -9.46 0.84 19.74
N ALA A 145 -10.27 1.69 20.32
CA ALA A 145 -11.12 2.64 19.62
C ALA A 145 -10.31 3.67 18.82
N THR A 146 -9.13 4.07 19.31
CA THR A 146 -8.27 5.04 18.61
C THR A 146 -7.74 4.45 17.34
N LEU A 147 -7.16 3.26 17.39
CA LEU A 147 -6.67 2.57 16.20
C LEU A 147 -7.83 2.18 15.28
N ALA A 148 -8.94 1.68 15.83
CA ALA A 148 -10.12 1.27 15.07
C ALA A 148 -10.68 2.42 14.20
N SER A 149 -10.57 3.67 14.65
CA SER A 149 -11.02 4.84 13.89
C SER A 149 -10.25 5.05 12.59
N TYR A 150 -9.04 4.50 12.45
CA TYR A 150 -8.23 4.56 11.24
C TYR A 150 -8.28 3.28 10.40
N LEU A 151 -9.01 2.26 10.85
CA LEU A 151 -9.21 1.01 10.12
C LEU A 151 -10.51 1.06 9.33
N GLN A 152 -10.45 0.67 8.06
CA GLN A 152 -11.63 0.64 7.18
C GLN A 152 -12.36 -0.70 7.23
N PHE A 153 -11.59 -1.79 7.14
CA PHE A 153 -12.04 -3.17 7.16
C PHE A 153 -10.81 -4.08 7.41
N GLY A 154 -10.97 -5.38 7.36
CA GLY A 154 -9.87 -6.32 7.52
C GLY A 154 -9.88 -7.42 6.50
N PHE A 155 -8.84 -8.29 6.59
CA PHE A 155 -8.71 -9.52 5.84
C PHE A 155 -8.26 -10.66 6.76
N PHE A 156 -8.66 -11.89 6.43
CA PHE A 156 -8.13 -13.10 7.03
C PHE A 156 -7.27 -13.86 6.02
N ILE A 157 -6.04 -14.22 6.41
CA ILE A 157 -5.19 -15.18 5.70
C ILE A 157 -4.88 -16.32 6.67
N GLY A 158 -5.54 -17.45 6.52
CA GLY A 158 -5.49 -18.51 7.53
C GLY A 158 -5.96 -17.98 8.88
N ASP A 159 -5.11 -18.10 9.91
CA ASP A 159 -5.40 -17.59 11.26
C ASP A 159 -4.94 -16.13 11.48
N GLU A 160 -4.35 -15.51 10.47
CA GLU A 160 -3.86 -14.14 10.57
C GLU A 160 -4.93 -13.12 10.22
N HIS A 161 -5.15 -12.19 11.14
CA HIS A 161 -6.07 -11.08 10.95
C HIS A 161 -5.31 -9.80 10.61
N TRP A 162 -5.63 -9.20 9.47
CA TRP A 162 -5.01 -7.99 8.93
C TRP A 162 -6.01 -6.84 8.92
N GLY A 163 -5.64 -5.68 9.45
CA GLY A 163 -6.46 -4.47 9.39
C GLY A 163 -6.00 -3.53 8.27
N VAL A 164 -6.94 -3.03 7.46
CA VAL A 164 -6.63 -2.04 6.44
C VAL A 164 -6.56 -0.66 7.06
N PHE A 165 -5.35 -0.12 7.16
CA PHE A 165 -5.07 1.16 7.79
C PHE A 165 -5.13 2.31 6.77
N ASN A 166 -5.97 3.30 7.06
CA ASN A 166 -6.16 4.47 6.21
C ASN A 166 -5.16 5.58 6.55
N MET A 167 -4.02 5.60 5.87
CA MET A 167 -2.98 6.61 6.04
C MET A 167 -3.46 8.03 5.69
N ARG A 168 -4.38 8.16 4.72
CA ARG A 168 -4.93 9.47 4.33
C ARG A 168 -5.80 10.05 5.43
N GLN A 169 -6.64 9.25 6.05
CA GLN A 169 -7.46 9.67 7.18
C GLN A 169 -6.60 10.13 8.37
N LEU A 170 -5.50 9.42 8.65
CA LEU A 170 -4.52 9.85 9.65
C LEU A 170 -3.93 11.22 9.29
N ALA A 171 -3.49 11.41 8.05
CA ALA A 171 -2.90 12.67 7.56
C ALA A 171 -3.90 13.86 7.58
N GLU A 172 -5.21 13.60 7.57
CA GLU A 172 -6.25 14.63 7.66
C GLU A 172 -6.69 14.92 9.11
N THR A 173 -6.24 14.11 10.07
CA THR A 173 -6.67 14.27 11.48
C THR A 173 -6.04 15.52 12.11
N PRO A 174 -6.83 16.46 12.64
CA PRO A 174 -6.29 17.71 13.21
C PRO A 174 -5.26 17.48 14.32
N GLN A 175 -5.48 16.46 15.18
CA GLN A 175 -4.54 16.13 16.26
C GLN A 175 -3.18 15.64 15.70
N PHE A 176 -3.19 14.93 14.58
CA PHE A 176 -1.96 14.49 13.92
C PHE A 176 -1.20 15.67 13.30
N LEU A 177 -1.92 16.65 12.77
CA LEU A 177 -1.33 17.86 12.19
C LEU A 177 -0.77 18.82 13.25
N GLN A 178 -1.31 18.79 14.47
CA GLN A 178 -0.84 19.61 15.59
C GLN A 178 0.38 18.96 16.26
N ALA A 179 1.50 18.90 15.55
CA ALA A 179 2.75 18.31 16.04
C ALA A 179 3.47 19.15 17.10
N ALA A 180 3.13 20.43 17.26
CA ALA A 180 3.65 21.32 18.29
C ALA A 180 2.84 21.23 19.60
N ILE A 181 3.52 21.49 20.73
CA ILE A 181 2.91 21.61 22.06
C ILE A 181 2.34 23.02 22.23
#